data_914af1447cc0c1a8fcf0e63b2ce7dfb5
#
_entry.id   914af1447cc0c1a8fcf0e63b2ce7dfb5
#
_cell.length_a   1.000
_cell.length_b   1.000
_cell.length_c   1.000
_cell.angle_alpha   90.00
_cell.angle_beta   90.00
_cell.angle_gamma   90.00
#
_symmetry.space_group_name_H-M   'P 1'
#
loop_
_entity.id
_entity.type
_entity.pdbx_description
1 polymer ?
#
loop_
_entity_poly.entity_id
_entity_poly.type
_entity_poly.pdbx_seq_one_letter_code
_entity_poly.pdbx_strand_id
1 'polypeptide(L)'
;RRADWIVTLKGYTSDVWGSEIYTKDNRYGRYQSYGSVQIMGKGNPVSRAGSGFVQEGWDWNRLPGTTTIHLPFNLLDSPLKGTTMARSKENFSGSSSLDGKNGMFAMKLAERDYENFTPDFVARKSVFCFDNRMVCLGTGISNSNADYPTETTLFQTKYNGKEPKVGEDNYWLHDGYDNYYHVVDGTVRAQVAEQESRHEKTREITKGKFSSAWIEHGKAPKEGTYEYMVLIQPSASDLDELRKTPAYEVLQRDQTAHVVYDKKTGITAYAAFEAYQPATDKVFVAIPAETMVMYAKESDKGIRLSVCDPNLNIEEKTYTTKEPSRPITKEIRLKGHWTLTSPMENVRLEQQGDQTVLTVTCLHGQPIEMFMENK
;
A
#
# COMPACT_ATOMS: atom_id res chain seq x y z
N ARG A 1 7.12 1.12 -12.21
CA ARG A 1 7.26 0.46 -13.51
C ARG A 1 8.72 0.08 -13.76
N ARG A 2 8.93 -1.08 -14.34
CA ARG A 2 10.20 -1.54 -14.95
C ARG A 2 9.92 -1.89 -16.41
N ALA A 3 10.96 -2.36 -17.15
CA ALA A 3 10.83 -2.68 -18.56
C ALA A 3 9.71 -3.68 -18.86
N ASP A 4 9.62 -4.75 -18.04
CA ASP A 4 8.80 -5.92 -18.34
C ASP A 4 7.58 -6.09 -17.43
N TRP A 5 7.37 -5.15 -16.48
CA TRP A 5 6.24 -5.20 -15.56
C TRP A 5 5.84 -3.83 -15.02
N ILE A 6 4.62 -3.75 -14.55
CA ILE A 6 4.08 -2.60 -13.82
C ILE A 6 3.29 -3.08 -12.60
N VAL A 7 3.40 -2.33 -11.51
CA VAL A 7 2.53 -2.47 -10.34
C VAL A 7 1.67 -1.23 -10.23
N THR A 8 0.38 -1.43 -10.01
CA THR A 8 -0.53 -0.36 -9.63
C THR A 8 -0.93 -0.54 -8.17
N LEU A 9 -0.88 0.55 -7.43
CA LEU A 9 -1.31 0.64 -6.04
C LEU A 9 -2.49 1.59 -5.96
N LYS A 10 -3.57 1.20 -5.29
CA LYS A 10 -4.76 2.03 -5.22
C LYS A 10 -5.29 2.14 -3.80
N GLY A 11 -5.40 3.37 -3.34
CA GLY A 11 -6.09 3.78 -2.12
C GLY A 11 -7.18 4.80 -2.42
N TYR A 12 -7.76 5.37 -1.37
CA TYR A 12 -8.76 6.43 -1.46
C TYR A 12 -8.71 7.30 -0.20
N THR A 13 -9.30 8.48 -0.29
CA THR A 13 -9.29 9.47 0.78
C THR A 13 -10.69 10.07 0.96
N SER A 14 -10.82 11.03 1.86
CA SER A 14 -12.02 11.86 1.93
C SER A 14 -12.13 12.82 0.74
N ASP A 15 -11.03 13.10 0.03
CA ASP A 15 -10.97 13.99 -1.12
C ASP A 15 -11.17 13.23 -2.43
N VAL A 16 -10.59 12.03 -2.53
CA VAL A 16 -10.60 11.20 -3.74
C VAL A 16 -11.36 9.91 -3.47
N TRP A 17 -12.44 9.68 -4.22
CA TRP A 17 -13.23 8.45 -4.08
C TRP A 17 -12.48 7.22 -4.59
N GLY A 18 -12.79 6.08 -3.99
CA GLY A 18 -12.11 4.83 -4.26
C GLY A 18 -12.60 4.11 -5.49
N SER A 19 -13.91 4.15 -5.71
CA SER A 19 -14.58 3.48 -6.83
C SER A 19 -15.87 4.20 -7.17
N GLU A 20 -16.22 4.18 -8.45
CA GLU A 20 -17.54 4.54 -8.93
C GLU A 20 -18.37 3.27 -9.06
N ILE A 21 -19.48 3.21 -8.33
CA ILE A 21 -20.41 2.10 -8.34
C ILE A 21 -21.71 2.61 -8.96
N TYR A 22 -22.08 2.05 -10.10
CA TYR A 22 -23.29 2.42 -10.83
C TYR A 22 -24.43 1.43 -10.59
N THR A 23 -25.64 1.83 -10.89
CA THR A 23 -26.81 0.95 -10.77
C THR A 23 -26.67 -0.35 -11.56
N LYS A 24 -25.98 -0.30 -12.72
CA LYS A 24 -25.81 -1.43 -13.65
C LYS A 24 -24.35 -1.73 -13.98
N ASP A 25 -23.38 -1.20 -13.24
CA ASP A 25 -21.97 -1.40 -13.53
C ASP A 25 -21.15 -1.34 -12.24
N ASN A 26 -20.03 -2.07 -12.18
CA ASN A 26 -19.10 -2.12 -11.06
C ASN A 26 -19.76 -2.37 -9.70
N ARG A 27 -20.80 -3.21 -9.67
CA ARG A 27 -21.64 -3.41 -8.48
C ARG A 27 -20.87 -3.98 -7.28
N TYR A 28 -19.82 -4.73 -7.54
CA TYR A 28 -18.97 -5.36 -6.52
C TYR A 28 -17.64 -4.63 -6.33
N GLY A 29 -17.50 -3.40 -6.86
CA GLY A 29 -16.27 -2.61 -6.84
C GLY A 29 -15.91 -1.97 -5.50
N ARG A 30 -16.65 -2.25 -4.43
CA ARG A 30 -16.50 -1.67 -3.09
C ARG A 30 -15.06 -1.66 -2.60
N TYR A 31 -14.34 -2.75 -2.78
CA TYR A 31 -13.02 -2.95 -2.21
C TYR A 31 -11.84 -2.56 -3.11
N GLN A 32 -12.11 -2.01 -4.29
CA GLN A 32 -11.05 -1.70 -5.28
C GLN A 32 -9.94 -0.78 -4.78
N SER A 33 -10.21 0.00 -3.72
CA SER A 33 -9.27 1.00 -3.19
C SER A 33 -8.85 0.75 -1.75
N TYR A 34 -9.03 -0.47 -1.23
CA TYR A 34 -8.63 -0.84 0.11
C TYR A 34 -7.14 -1.27 0.18
N GLY A 35 -6.29 -0.51 -0.52
CA GLY A 35 -4.87 -0.81 -0.67
C GLY A 35 -4.62 -1.93 -1.66
N SER A 36 -5.34 -1.94 -2.81
CA SER A 36 -5.13 -2.97 -3.82
C SER A 36 -3.77 -2.83 -4.50
N VAL A 37 -3.19 -3.98 -4.83
CA VAL A 37 -1.89 -4.13 -5.48
C VAL A 37 -2.09 -5.04 -6.69
N GLN A 38 -2.04 -4.49 -7.90
CA GLN A 38 -2.12 -5.28 -9.10
C GLN A 38 -0.77 -5.32 -9.79
N ILE A 39 -0.21 -6.52 -9.95
CA ILE A 39 1.03 -6.76 -10.67
C ILE A 39 0.69 -7.25 -12.08
N MET A 40 1.18 -6.54 -13.08
CA MET A 40 1.04 -6.92 -14.50
C MET A 40 2.43 -7.18 -15.03
N GLY A 41 2.76 -8.43 -15.24
CA GLY A 41 4.05 -8.89 -15.73
C GLY A 41 3.98 -9.40 -17.16
N LYS A 42 5.15 -9.46 -17.81
CA LYS A 42 5.37 -10.07 -19.11
C LYS A 42 4.45 -9.56 -20.22
N GLY A 43 4.87 -8.56 -20.90
CA GLY A 43 4.17 -8.03 -22.09
C GLY A 43 4.85 -6.80 -22.65
N ASN A 44 4.74 -6.64 -23.95
CA ASN A 44 5.11 -5.41 -24.63
C ASN A 44 4.05 -5.08 -25.68
N PRO A 45 3.09 -4.19 -25.34
CA PRO A 45 2.96 -3.50 -24.04
C PRO A 45 2.52 -4.44 -22.91
N VAL A 46 2.81 -4.05 -21.68
CA VAL A 46 2.27 -4.72 -20.49
C VAL A 46 0.75 -4.55 -20.45
N SER A 47 0.02 -5.61 -20.17
CA SER A 47 -1.45 -5.60 -20.17
C SER A 47 -2.04 -6.24 -18.91
N ARG A 48 -3.34 -5.98 -18.69
CA ARG A 48 -4.11 -6.57 -17.59
C ARG A 48 -4.11 -8.11 -17.61
N ALA A 49 -4.02 -8.73 -18.78
CA ALA A 49 -3.93 -10.19 -18.90
C ALA A 49 -2.70 -10.77 -18.16
N GLY A 50 -1.62 -10.02 -18.05
CA GLY A 50 -0.42 -10.39 -17.30
C GLY A 50 -0.60 -10.38 -15.78
N SER A 51 -1.74 -9.94 -15.24
CA SER A 51 -2.04 -10.00 -13.80
C SER A 51 -2.81 -11.26 -13.38
N GLY A 52 -3.17 -12.11 -14.32
CA GLY A 52 -4.03 -13.28 -14.04
C GLY A 52 -5.49 -12.94 -13.74
N PHE A 53 -5.91 -11.70 -13.95
CA PHE A 53 -7.29 -11.30 -13.80
C PHE A 53 -8.17 -11.84 -14.94
N VAL A 54 -9.27 -12.48 -14.56
CA VAL A 54 -10.44 -12.75 -15.42
C VAL A 54 -11.70 -12.52 -14.61
N GLN A 55 -12.76 -12.02 -15.24
CA GLN A 55 -13.98 -11.66 -14.53
C GLN A 55 -14.80 -12.87 -14.10
N GLU A 56 -14.84 -13.90 -14.97
CA GLU A 56 -15.63 -15.12 -14.73
C GLU A 56 -15.07 -15.89 -13.54
N GLY A 57 -15.84 -16.00 -12.46
CA GLY A 57 -15.48 -16.64 -11.22
C GLY A 57 -14.63 -15.78 -10.26
N TRP A 58 -14.36 -14.51 -10.60
CA TRP A 58 -13.56 -13.63 -9.73
C TRP A 58 -14.23 -13.37 -8.38
N ASP A 59 -13.55 -13.68 -7.28
CA ASP A 59 -14.02 -13.30 -5.95
C ASP A 59 -13.76 -11.80 -5.70
N TRP A 60 -14.81 -11.01 -5.72
CA TRP A 60 -14.74 -9.56 -5.57
C TRP A 60 -14.37 -9.08 -4.17
N ASN A 61 -14.34 -9.98 -3.18
CA ASN A 61 -13.79 -9.70 -1.86
C ASN A 61 -12.27 -9.74 -1.85
N ARG A 62 -11.65 -10.53 -2.74
CA ARG A 62 -10.23 -10.85 -2.74
C ARG A 62 -9.45 -10.18 -3.86
N LEU A 63 -9.48 -8.84 -3.91
CA LEU A 63 -8.56 -8.11 -4.77
C LEU A 63 -7.14 -8.16 -4.16
N PRO A 64 -6.10 -8.48 -4.95
CA PRO A 64 -4.73 -8.55 -4.45
C PRO A 64 -4.33 -7.29 -3.66
N GLY A 65 -3.67 -7.49 -2.52
CA GLY A 65 -3.20 -6.44 -1.62
C GLY A 65 -4.25 -5.85 -0.68
N THR A 66 -5.56 -6.06 -0.92
CA THR A 66 -6.61 -5.46 -0.09
C THR A 66 -6.77 -6.16 1.27
N THR A 67 -7.18 -5.38 2.28
CA THR A 67 -7.69 -5.89 3.54
C THR A 67 -9.19 -5.63 3.58
N THR A 68 -10.00 -6.70 3.67
CA THR A 68 -11.44 -6.64 3.45
C THR A 68 -12.18 -7.56 4.42
N ILE A 69 -13.47 -7.29 4.64
CA ILE A 69 -14.38 -8.24 5.25
C ILE A 69 -14.97 -9.09 4.11
N HIS A 70 -14.85 -10.40 4.18
CA HIS A 70 -15.29 -11.32 3.13
C HIS A 70 -16.80 -11.54 3.19
N LEU A 71 -17.52 -10.71 2.48
CA LEU A 71 -18.98 -10.64 2.51
C LEU A 71 -19.63 -11.57 1.47
N PRO A 72 -20.82 -12.10 1.73
CA PRO A 72 -21.64 -12.72 0.69
C PRO A 72 -22.11 -11.66 -0.32
N PHE A 73 -22.39 -12.08 -1.56
CA PHE A 73 -22.67 -11.18 -2.68
C PHE A 73 -23.84 -10.21 -2.44
N ASN A 74 -24.86 -10.62 -1.71
CA ASN A 74 -26.00 -9.76 -1.38
C ASN A 74 -25.63 -8.60 -0.43
N LEU A 75 -24.56 -8.72 0.35
CA LEU A 75 -24.05 -7.65 1.20
C LEU A 75 -22.88 -6.90 0.55
N LEU A 76 -22.15 -7.57 -0.34
CA LEU A 76 -21.07 -6.94 -1.12
C LEU A 76 -21.62 -6.05 -2.23
N ASP A 77 -22.74 -6.44 -2.86
CA ASP A 77 -23.48 -5.61 -3.83
C ASP A 77 -23.89 -4.30 -3.14
N SER A 78 -23.41 -3.19 -3.65
CA SER A 78 -23.69 -1.90 -3.04
C SER A 78 -25.19 -1.59 -3.13
N PRO A 79 -25.87 -1.33 -2.01
CA PRO A 79 -27.32 -1.01 -2.01
C PRO A 79 -27.59 0.40 -2.51
N LEU A 80 -26.57 1.19 -2.74
CA LEU A 80 -26.65 2.59 -3.08
C LEU A 80 -27.35 2.79 -4.44
N LYS A 81 -28.30 3.69 -4.48
CA LYS A 81 -29.07 4.03 -5.69
C LYS A 81 -28.31 5.06 -6.51
N GLY A 82 -28.33 4.89 -7.84
CA GLY A 82 -27.60 5.77 -8.76
C GLY A 82 -26.09 5.50 -8.74
N THR A 83 -25.30 6.52 -9.01
CA THR A 83 -23.84 6.46 -8.95
C THR A 83 -23.35 6.77 -7.53
N THR A 84 -22.55 5.87 -6.98
CA THR A 84 -21.93 6.08 -5.68
C THR A 84 -20.43 6.19 -5.83
N MET A 85 -19.89 7.25 -5.25
CA MET A 85 -18.45 7.53 -5.16
C MET A 85 -18.04 7.35 -3.70
N ALA A 86 -17.71 6.11 -3.34
CA ALA A 86 -17.32 5.77 -1.98
C ALA A 86 -16.02 6.48 -1.58
N ARG A 87 -16.04 7.19 -0.47
CA ARG A 87 -14.90 7.93 0.10
C ARG A 87 -14.50 7.36 1.45
N SER A 88 -13.25 7.58 1.85
CA SER A 88 -12.75 7.30 3.19
C SER A 88 -13.18 8.37 4.20
N LYS A 89 -13.03 8.08 5.49
CA LYS A 89 -13.01 9.10 6.56
C LYS A 89 -11.66 9.84 6.60
N GLU A 90 -10.60 9.20 6.14
CA GLU A 90 -9.21 9.62 6.27
C GLU A 90 -8.70 10.31 5.02
N ASN A 91 -7.74 11.22 5.19
CA ASN A 91 -7.07 11.92 4.10
C ASN A 91 -5.67 11.36 3.77
N PHE A 92 -5.13 10.50 4.63
CA PHE A 92 -3.81 9.93 4.42
C PHE A 92 -3.88 8.68 3.55
N SER A 93 -3.71 8.86 2.25
CA SER A 93 -3.52 7.77 1.28
C SER A 93 -2.84 8.31 0.03
N GLY A 94 -1.69 7.76 -0.31
CA GLY A 94 -0.96 8.14 -1.51
C GLY A 94 0.43 7.53 -1.59
N SER A 95 1.28 8.10 -2.44
CA SER A 95 2.59 7.55 -2.73
C SER A 95 3.70 8.58 -2.65
N SER A 96 4.90 8.13 -2.32
CA SER A 96 6.14 8.88 -2.43
C SER A 96 7.16 8.11 -3.27
N SER A 97 8.19 8.81 -3.75
CA SER A 97 9.27 8.21 -4.53
C SER A 97 10.62 8.80 -4.17
N LEU A 98 11.67 8.05 -4.46
CA LEU A 98 13.05 8.49 -4.37
C LEU A 98 13.79 8.12 -5.65
N ASP A 99 14.45 9.09 -6.27
CA ASP A 99 15.24 8.94 -7.52
C ASP A 99 14.42 8.39 -8.71
N GLY A 100 13.08 8.53 -8.67
CA GLY A 100 12.20 7.98 -9.71
C GLY A 100 12.28 6.45 -9.91
N LYS A 101 12.99 5.74 -9.04
CA LYS A 101 13.26 4.28 -9.15
C LYS A 101 12.62 3.48 -8.04
N ASN A 102 12.66 4.00 -6.83
CA ASN A 102 12.11 3.38 -5.64
C ASN A 102 10.96 4.23 -5.12
N GLY A 103 10.05 3.63 -4.37
CA GLY A 103 8.90 4.37 -3.87
C GLY A 103 8.19 3.65 -2.75
N MET A 104 7.17 4.29 -2.24
CA MET A 104 6.31 3.72 -1.23
C MET A 104 4.87 4.19 -1.44
N PHE A 105 3.94 3.42 -0.91
CA PHE A 105 2.54 3.76 -0.76
C PHE A 105 2.16 3.57 0.71
N ALA A 106 1.35 4.45 1.25
CA ALA A 106 0.78 4.27 2.58
C ALA A 106 -0.64 4.81 2.64
N MET A 107 -1.48 4.23 3.52
CA MET A 107 -2.84 4.70 3.74
C MET A 107 -3.34 4.39 5.16
N LYS A 108 -4.17 5.28 5.68
CA LYS A 108 -5.12 4.99 6.74
C LYS A 108 -6.43 4.54 6.07
N LEU A 109 -6.75 3.25 6.19
CA LEU A 109 -8.03 2.72 5.73
C LEU A 109 -9.08 3.01 6.78
N ALA A 110 -10.19 3.63 6.40
CA ALA A 110 -11.35 3.83 7.28
C ALA A 110 -12.65 3.90 6.46
N GLU A 111 -13.57 2.98 6.73
CA GLU A 111 -14.89 2.99 6.11
C GLU A 111 -15.76 4.12 6.65
N ARG A 112 -16.65 4.66 5.79
CA ARG A 112 -17.73 5.56 6.21
C ARG A 112 -18.98 4.77 6.57
N ASP A 113 -19.89 5.46 7.25
CA ASP A 113 -21.21 4.95 7.55
C ASP A 113 -22.09 4.97 6.29
N TYR A 114 -22.00 3.90 5.51
CA TYR A 114 -22.88 3.60 4.40
C TYR A 114 -23.66 2.31 4.70
N GLU A 115 -24.83 2.16 4.08
CA GLU A 115 -25.61 0.92 4.21
C GLU A 115 -24.78 -0.31 3.82
N ASN A 116 -24.77 -1.35 4.66
CA ASN A 116 -23.98 -2.59 4.54
C ASN A 116 -22.44 -2.39 4.64
N PHE A 117 -21.97 -1.23 5.04
CA PHE A 117 -20.58 -1.00 5.39
C PHE A 117 -20.37 -1.20 6.91
N THR A 118 -19.13 -1.32 7.32
CA THR A 118 -18.74 -1.48 8.73
C THR A 118 -17.98 -0.23 9.17
N PRO A 119 -18.66 0.79 9.76
CA PRO A 119 -18.09 2.12 9.93
C PRO A 119 -16.88 2.21 10.87
N ASP A 120 -16.64 1.18 11.66
CA ASP A 120 -15.47 1.05 12.55
C ASP A 120 -14.35 0.19 11.93
N PHE A 121 -14.50 -0.20 10.65
CA PHE A 121 -13.42 -0.90 9.95
C PHE A 121 -12.28 0.06 9.63
N VAL A 122 -11.15 -0.20 10.26
CA VAL A 122 -9.92 0.59 10.13
C VAL A 122 -8.70 -0.31 9.94
N ALA A 123 -7.67 0.23 9.29
CA ALA A 123 -6.34 -0.37 9.20
C ALA A 123 -5.30 0.69 8.79
N ARG A 124 -4.05 0.48 9.15
CA ARG A 124 -2.90 1.18 8.58
C ARG A 124 -2.16 0.24 7.64
N LYS A 125 -1.91 0.69 6.43
CA LYS A 125 -1.30 -0.12 5.38
C LYS A 125 -0.17 0.62 4.73
N SER A 126 0.93 -0.10 4.44
CA SER A 126 2.04 0.44 3.64
C SER A 126 2.61 -0.62 2.69
N VAL A 127 3.14 -0.16 1.57
CA VAL A 127 3.86 -0.94 0.58
C VAL A 127 5.13 -0.18 0.24
N PHE A 128 6.28 -0.77 0.50
CA PHE A 128 7.59 -0.21 0.20
C PHE A 128 8.17 -0.92 -1.02
N CYS A 129 8.50 -0.17 -2.05
CA CYS A 129 8.92 -0.68 -3.35
C CYS A 129 10.40 -0.41 -3.58
N PHE A 130 11.22 -1.46 -3.55
CA PHE A 130 12.66 -1.41 -3.76
C PHE A 130 13.05 -2.35 -4.89
N ASP A 131 13.55 -1.82 -6.01
CA ASP A 131 13.82 -2.59 -7.23
C ASP A 131 12.61 -3.43 -7.67
N ASN A 132 12.73 -4.77 -7.63
CA ASN A 132 11.66 -5.72 -7.93
C ASN A 132 11.03 -6.34 -6.68
N ARG A 133 11.22 -5.72 -5.51
CA ARG A 133 10.69 -6.17 -4.21
C ARG A 133 9.65 -5.19 -3.70
N MET A 134 8.59 -5.71 -3.10
CA MET A 134 7.64 -4.94 -2.30
C MET A 134 7.57 -5.53 -0.90
N VAL A 135 7.73 -4.70 0.11
CA VAL A 135 7.49 -5.05 1.51
C VAL A 135 6.15 -4.47 1.92
N CYS A 136 5.23 -5.31 2.31
CA CYS A 136 3.85 -4.95 2.60
C CYS A 136 3.58 -5.14 4.10
N LEU A 137 3.19 -4.08 4.77
CA LEU A 137 2.90 -4.06 6.21
C LEU A 137 1.46 -3.61 6.48
N GLY A 138 0.85 -4.22 7.49
CA GLY A 138 -0.44 -3.80 8.02
C GLY A 138 -0.46 -3.85 9.53
N THR A 139 -1.13 -2.87 10.15
CA THR A 139 -1.35 -2.79 11.59
C THR A 139 -2.71 -2.20 11.93
N GLY A 140 -3.15 -2.39 13.17
CA GLY A 140 -4.40 -1.81 13.67
C GLY A 140 -5.63 -2.27 12.88
N ILE A 141 -5.60 -3.48 12.29
CA ILE A 141 -6.73 -4.04 11.56
C ILE A 141 -7.82 -4.38 12.57
N SER A 142 -8.89 -3.60 12.56
CA SER A 142 -9.96 -3.72 13.54
C SER A 142 -11.32 -3.43 12.93
N ASN A 143 -12.33 -4.19 13.33
CA ASN A 143 -13.74 -3.91 13.04
C ASN A 143 -14.65 -4.68 14.00
N SER A 144 -15.96 -4.37 13.98
CA SER A 144 -16.98 -5.03 14.82
C SER A 144 -17.75 -6.15 14.12
N ASN A 145 -17.42 -6.48 12.86
CA ASN A 145 -18.17 -7.49 12.12
C ASN A 145 -17.88 -8.90 12.64
N ALA A 146 -18.80 -9.43 13.44
CA ALA A 146 -18.69 -10.78 14.03
C ALA A 146 -19.22 -11.90 13.13
N ASP A 147 -19.84 -11.57 12.01
CA ASP A 147 -20.47 -12.55 11.12
C ASP A 147 -19.52 -13.08 10.04
N TYR A 148 -18.64 -12.21 9.52
CA TYR A 148 -17.79 -12.50 8.38
C TYR A 148 -16.30 -12.29 8.70
N PRO A 149 -15.39 -13.12 8.14
CA PRO A 149 -13.97 -13.01 8.39
C PRO A 149 -13.38 -11.76 7.70
N THR A 150 -12.36 -11.20 8.33
CA THR A 150 -11.49 -10.17 7.74
C THR A 150 -10.24 -10.84 7.19
N GLU A 151 -9.87 -10.49 5.98
CA GLU A 151 -8.77 -11.11 5.24
C GLU A 151 -7.88 -10.05 4.58
N THR A 152 -6.57 -10.30 4.50
CA THR A 152 -5.66 -9.55 3.60
C THR A 152 -5.25 -10.45 2.45
N THR A 153 -5.68 -10.11 1.24
CA THR A 153 -5.42 -10.93 0.05
C THR A 153 -3.98 -10.71 -0.44
N LEU A 154 -3.23 -11.80 -0.58
CA LEU A 154 -1.91 -11.77 -1.19
C LEU A 154 -2.04 -11.74 -2.72
N PHE A 155 -2.72 -12.73 -3.27
CA PHE A 155 -3.05 -12.79 -4.69
C PHE A 155 -4.34 -13.57 -4.94
N GLN A 156 -4.93 -13.29 -6.09
CA GLN A 156 -5.95 -14.09 -6.74
C GLN A 156 -5.66 -14.04 -8.25
N THR A 157 -5.47 -15.19 -8.88
CA THR A 157 -5.09 -15.29 -10.29
C THR A 157 -5.81 -16.45 -10.96
N LYS A 158 -6.13 -16.35 -12.24
CA LYS A 158 -6.63 -17.48 -13.01
C LYS A 158 -5.61 -18.63 -12.92
N TYR A 159 -6.07 -19.80 -12.55
CA TYR A 159 -5.22 -20.98 -12.45
C TYR A 159 -4.61 -21.34 -13.81
N ASN A 160 -3.31 -21.51 -13.83
CA ASN A 160 -2.53 -21.80 -15.04
C ASN A 160 -1.72 -23.10 -14.94
N GLY A 161 -2.08 -23.98 -14.01
CA GLY A 161 -1.40 -25.25 -13.78
C GLY A 161 -0.27 -25.23 -12.74
N LYS A 162 0.00 -24.06 -12.13
CA LYS A 162 1.01 -23.93 -11.08
C LYS A 162 0.35 -23.86 -9.71
N GLU A 163 0.82 -24.68 -8.78
CA GLU A 163 0.34 -24.70 -7.40
C GLU A 163 0.86 -23.47 -6.62
N PRO A 164 0.06 -22.92 -5.67
CA PRO A 164 0.43 -21.69 -4.97
C PRO A 164 1.56 -21.84 -3.94
N LYS A 165 1.86 -23.07 -3.50
CA LYS A 165 2.89 -23.30 -2.49
C LYS A 165 4.25 -23.57 -3.12
N VAL A 166 5.31 -23.03 -2.51
CA VAL A 166 6.70 -23.22 -2.93
C VAL A 166 7.45 -23.93 -1.80
N GLY A 167 7.73 -25.24 -1.99
CA GLY A 167 8.36 -26.08 -0.98
C GLY A 167 7.38 -26.61 0.06
N GLU A 168 7.91 -27.10 1.18
CA GLU A 168 7.12 -27.74 2.25
C GLU A 168 6.59 -26.75 3.29
N ASP A 169 7.22 -25.59 3.44
CA ASP A 169 6.74 -24.52 4.33
C ASP A 169 5.58 -23.75 3.70
N ASN A 170 4.67 -23.27 4.55
CA ASN A 170 3.51 -22.50 4.11
C ASN A 170 3.79 -21.00 3.94
N TYR A 171 5.04 -20.55 4.07
CA TYR A 171 5.41 -19.14 4.09
C TYR A 171 5.84 -18.60 2.73
N TRP A 172 6.29 -19.49 1.82
CA TRP A 172 6.60 -19.14 0.44
C TRP A 172 5.51 -19.58 -0.50
N LEU A 173 5.01 -18.61 -1.30
CA LEU A 173 3.90 -18.81 -2.23
C LEU A 173 4.28 -18.27 -3.62
N HIS A 174 3.53 -18.73 -4.63
CA HIS A 174 3.70 -18.35 -6.03
C HIS A 174 2.32 -18.12 -6.66
N ASP A 175 2.12 -16.98 -7.33
CA ASP A 175 0.84 -16.61 -7.92
C ASP A 175 0.54 -17.27 -9.27
N GLY A 176 1.45 -18.06 -9.82
CA GLY A 176 1.38 -18.63 -11.16
C GLY A 176 1.90 -17.72 -12.27
N TYR A 177 2.15 -16.45 -12.01
CA TYR A 177 2.56 -15.41 -12.96
C TYR A 177 3.96 -14.87 -12.69
N ASP A 178 4.83 -15.73 -12.14
CA ASP A 178 6.24 -15.47 -11.82
C ASP A 178 6.45 -14.41 -10.73
N ASN A 179 5.47 -14.22 -9.84
CA ASN A 179 5.66 -13.45 -8.62
C ASN A 179 5.65 -14.38 -7.42
N TYR A 180 6.58 -14.14 -6.49
CA TYR A 180 6.75 -14.95 -5.28
C TYR A 180 6.42 -14.10 -4.05
N TYR A 181 5.78 -14.73 -3.09
CA TYR A 181 5.33 -14.09 -1.85
C TYR A 181 5.97 -14.81 -0.67
N HIS A 182 6.55 -14.07 0.24
CA HIS A 182 7.06 -14.57 1.51
C HIS A 182 6.28 -13.90 2.64
N VAL A 183 5.51 -14.70 3.39
CA VAL A 183 4.77 -14.21 4.55
C VAL A 183 5.61 -14.38 5.79
N VAL A 184 5.88 -13.28 6.48
CA VAL A 184 6.68 -13.23 7.72
C VAL A 184 5.77 -13.26 8.94
N ASP A 185 4.62 -12.57 8.87
CA ASP A 185 3.62 -12.52 9.93
C ASP A 185 2.21 -12.63 9.37
N GLY A 186 1.42 -13.54 9.94
CA GLY A 186 0.02 -13.78 9.60
C GLY A 186 -0.32 -15.25 9.39
N THR A 187 -1.60 -15.59 9.57
CA THR A 187 -2.13 -16.93 9.33
C THR A 187 -2.49 -17.10 7.86
N VAL A 188 -1.65 -17.80 7.11
CA VAL A 188 -1.78 -17.95 5.65
C VAL A 188 -2.79 -19.04 5.29
N ARG A 189 -3.64 -18.74 4.33
CA ARG A 189 -4.46 -19.69 3.57
C ARG A 189 -4.09 -19.60 2.10
N ALA A 190 -3.98 -20.75 1.44
CA ALA A 190 -3.73 -20.83 0.01
C ALA A 190 -4.50 -22.02 -0.58
N GLN A 191 -5.08 -21.81 -1.77
CA GLN A 191 -5.88 -22.84 -2.44
C GLN A 191 -5.87 -22.70 -3.96
N VAL A 192 -6.16 -23.80 -4.61
CA VAL A 192 -6.65 -23.83 -5.99
C VAL A 192 -8.07 -24.36 -5.95
N ALA A 193 -9.03 -23.57 -6.42
CA ALA A 193 -10.45 -23.93 -6.34
C ALA A 193 -11.24 -23.42 -7.54
N GLU A 194 -12.30 -24.13 -7.89
CA GLU A 194 -13.39 -23.56 -8.68
C GLU A 194 -14.13 -22.54 -7.83
N GLN A 195 -14.28 -21.34 -8.35
CA GLN A 195 -15.00 -20.26 -7.70
C GLN A 195 -16.28 -19.95 -8.47
N GLU A 196 -17.38 -19.79 -7.74
CA GLU A 196 -18.61 -19.19 -8.25
C GLU A 196 -18.67 -17.74 -7.83
N SER A 197 -18.99 -16.87 -8.77
CA SER A 197 -19.03 -15.44 -8.57
C SER A 197 -20.20 -14.83 -9.35
N ARG A 198 -20.26 -13.51 -9.34
CA ARG A 198 -21.25 -12.72 -10.07
C ARG A 198 -20.55 -11.78 -11.06
N HIS A 199 -21.10 -11.71 -12.25
CA HIS A 199 -20.67 -10.73 -13.24
C HIS A 199 -21.00 -9.32 -12.76
N GLU A 200 -20.04 -8.39 -12.83
CA GLU A 200 -20.18 -7.04 -12.25
C GLU A 200 -21.36 -6.21 -12.79
N LYS A 201 -21.78 -6.45 -14.05
CA LYS A 201 -22.87 -5.72 -14.71
C LYS A 201 -24.17 -6.50 -14.67
N THR A 202 -24.17 -7.74 -15.15
CA THR A 202 -25.39 -8.53 -15.32
C THR A 202 -25.84 -9.22 -14.05
N ARG A 203 -24.91 -9.38 -13.06
CA ARG A 203 -25.10 -10.16 -11.83
C ARG A 203 -25.37 -11.65 -12.06
N GLU A 204 -25.20 -12.13 -13.29
CA GLU A 204 -25.28 -13.53 -13.61
C GLU A 204 -24.19 -14.33 -12.91
N ILE A 205 -24.49 -15.57 -12.61
CA ILE A 205 -23.51 -16.50 -12.01
C ILE A 205 -22.43 -16.79 -13.05
N THR A 206 -21.18 -16.63 -12.62
CA THR A 206 -19.99 -16.96 -13.40
C THR A 206 -19.13 -17.94 -12.61
N LYS A 207 -18.32 -18.72 -13.32
CA LYS A 207 -17.43 -19.72 -12.70
C LYS A 207 -16.05 -19.66 -13.31
N GLY A 208 -15.04 -19.97 -12.51
CA GLY A 208 -13.67 -20.08 -12.96
C GLY A 208 -12.78 -20.76 -11.92
N LYS A 209 -11.66 -21.29 -12.38
CA LYS A 209 -10.67 -21.91 -11.51
C LYS A 209 -9.55 -20.94 -11.21
N PHE A 210 -9.30 -20.69 -9.92
CA PHE A 210 -8.32 -19.71 -9.44
C PHE A 210 -7.32 -20.34 -8.47
N SER A 211 -6.11 -19.77 -8.51
CA SER A 211 -5.14 -19.86 -7.44
C SER A 211 -5.27 -18.60 -6.58
N SER A 212 -5.45 -18.76 -5.29
CA SER A 212 -5.61 -17.64 -4.36
C SER A 212 -4.90 -17.88 -3.03
N ALA A 213 -4.40 -16.80 -2.43
CA ALA A 213 -3.83 -16.83 -1.10
C ALA A 213 -4.17 -15.56 -0.33
N TRP A 214 -4.38 -15.70 0.97
CA TRP A 214 -4.70 -14.59 1.87
C TRP A 214 -4.18 -14.84 3.28
N ILE A 215 -4.04 -13.77 4.05
CA ILE A 215 -3.81 -13.80 5.49
C ILE A 215 -5.15 -13.64 6.19
N GLU A 216 -5.48 -14.56 7.08
CA GLU A 216 -6.73 -14.58 7.82
C GLU A 216 -6.58 -13.82 9.14
N HIS A 217 -7.45 -12.83 9.38
CA HIS A 217 -7.50 -12.07 10.63
C HIS A 217 -8.65 -12.51 11.56
N GLY A 218 -9.50 -13.42 11.09
CA GLY A 218 -10.69 -13.85 11.82
C GLY A 218 -11.85 -12.87 11.73
N LYS A 219 -12.88 -13.09 12.56
CA LYS A 219 -14.06 -12.22 12.66
C LYS A 219 -13.84 -11.19 13.73
N ALA A 220 -14.35 -9.96 13.50
CA ALA A 220 -14.19 -8.83 14.41
C ALA A 220 -12.76 -8.69 14.97
N PRO A 221 -11.73 -8.68 14.13
CA PRO A 221 -10.35 -8.59 14.59
C PRO A 221 -10.12 -7.31 15.39
N LYS A 222 -9.19 -7.38 16.34
CA LYS A 222 -8.71 -6.24 17.10
C LYS A 222 -7.20 -6.18 16.98
N GLU A 223 -6.67 -5.04 16.50
CA GLU A 223 -5.23 -4.79 16.38
C GLU A 223 -4.50 -5.81 15.48
N GLY A 224 -5.20 -6.40 14.50
CA GLY A 224 -4.61 -7.36 13.56
C GLY A 224 -3.41 -6.77 12.81
N THR A 225 -2.44 -7.62 12.50
CA THR A 225 -1.21 -7.25 11.79
C THR A 225 -0.91 -8.20 10.65
N TYR A 226 -0.05 -7.75 9.73
CA TYR A 226 0.59 -8.62 8.76
C TYR A 226 1.93 -8.07 8.30
N GLU A 227 2.79 -8.97 7.86
CA GLU A 227 4.02 -8.66 7.12
C GLU A 227 4.24 -9.69 6.02
N TYR A 228 4.39 -9.23 4.80
CA TYR A 228 4.82 -10.07 3.69
C TYR A 228 5.67 -9.30 2.69
N MET A 229 6.52 -10.02 1.97
CA MET A 229 7.31 -9.51 0.85
C MET A 229 6.82 -10.11 -0.46
N VAL A 230 6.84 -9.34 -1.53
CA VAL A 230 6.60 -9.79 -2.90
C VAL A 230 7.88 -9.61 -3.72
N LEU A 231 8.29 -10.66 -4.42
CA LEU A 231 9.34 -10.64 -5.43
C LEU A 231 8.69 -10.69 -6.80
N ILE A 232 8.88 -9.64 -7.60
CA ILE A 232 8.29 -9.52 -8.92
C ILE A 232 9.29 -10.06 -9.94
N GLN A 233 8.95 -11.18 -10.56
CA GLN A 233 9.73 -11.84 -11.62
C GLN A 233 11.21 -11.97 -11.27
N PRO A 234 11.58 -12.53 -10.10
CA PRO A 234 12.96 -12.69 -9.72
C PRO A 234 13.67 -13.68 -10.67
N SER A 235 14.98 -13.52 -10.83
CA SER A 235 15.82 -14.58 -11.37
C SER A 235 15.87 -15.76 -10.38
N ALA A 236 16.25 -16.95 -10.85
CA ALA A 236 16.40 -18.10 -9.95
C ALA A 236 17.48 -17.85 -8.87
N SER A 237 18.57 -17.17 -9.23
CA SER A 237 19.62 -16.80 -8.28
C SER A 237 19.15 -15.81 -7.24
N ASP A 238 18.34 -14.79 -7.60
CA ASP A 238 17.77 -13.84 -6.65
C ASP A 238 16.82 -14.53 -5.67
N LEU A 239 15.99 -15.44 -6.18
CA LEU A 239 15.06 -16.20 -5.36
C LEU A 239 15.81 -17.07 -4.34
N ASP A 240 16.86 -17.79 -4.77
CA ASP A 240 17.66 -18.64 -3.88
C ASP A 240 18.43 -17.84 -2.83
N GLU A 241 18.94 -16.66 -3.18
CA GLU A 241 19.60 -15.75 -2.23
C GLU A 241 18.61 -15.22 -1.19
N LEU A 242 17.45 -14.71 -1.64
CA LEU A 242 16.46 -14.05 -0.78
C LEU A 242 15.71 -15.04 0.13
N ARG A 243 15.65 -16.30 -0.24
CA ARG A 243 15.16 -17.35 0.64
C ARG A 243 16.09 -17.64 1.81
N LYS A 244 17.38 -17.37 1.68
CA LYS A 244 18.41 -17.59 2.71
C LYS A 244 18.64 -16.37 3.59
N THR A 245 18.57 -15.17 2.98
CA THR A 245 18.92 -13.92 3.66
C THR A 245 17.90 -12.83 3.34
N PRO A 246 17.14 -12.33 4.33
CA PRO A 246 16.19 -11.23 4.10
C PRO A 246 16.89 -9.98 3.58
N ALA A 247 16.37 -9.43 2.47
CA ALA A 247 16.91 -8.23 1.84
C ALA A 247 16.54 -6.93 2.56
N TYR A 248 15.66 -6.99 3.55
CA TYR A 248 15.17 -5.83 4.27
C TYR A 248 15.15 -6.08 5.78
N GLU A 249 14.87 -5.04 6.51
CA GLU A 249 14.64 -5.05 7.96
C GLU A 249 13.48 -4.11 8.28
N VAL A 250 12.50 -4.59 9.04
CA VAL A 250 11.41 -3.77 9.57
C VAL A 250 11.89 -3.15 10.88
N LEU A 251 12.12 -1.84 10.87
CA LEU A 251 12.64 -1.08 12.03
C LEU A 251 11.52 -0.65 12.97
N GLN A 252 10.30 -0.44 12.43
CA GLN A 252 9.10 -0.11 13.19
C GLN A 252 7.87 -0.67 12.46
N ARG A 253 6.93 -1.26 13.21
CA ARG A 253 5.65 -1.74 12.70
C ARG A 253 4.59 -1.68 13.78
N ASP A 254 3.94 -0.54 13.89
CA ASP A 254 2.82 -0.33 14.79
C ASP A 254 1.85 0.72 14.22
N GLN A 255 0.88 1.14 15.00
CA GLN A 255 -0.08 2.16 14.56
C GLN A 255 0.51 3.56 14.44
N THR A 256 1.70 3.82 15.00
CA THR A 256 2.39 5.10 14.89
C THR A 256 3.12 5.22 13.57
N ALA A 257 3.90 4.20 13.21
CA ALA A 257 4.70 4.23 11.98
C ALA A 257 4.99 2.82 11.45
N HIS A 258 5.18 2.74 10.14
CA HIS A 258 5.87 1.64 9.48
C HIS A 258 7.20 2.14 8.93
N VAL A 259 8.30 1.49 9.29
CA VAL A 259 9.66 1.86 8.86
C VAL A 259 10.40 0.63 8.35
N VAL A 260 10.90 0.72 7.13
CA VAL A 260 11.61 -0.38 6.47
C VAL A 260 12.95 0.12 5.94
N TYR A 261 14.01 -0.64 6.24
CA TYR A 261 15.32 -0.48 5.63
C TYR A 261 15.57 -1.60 4.62
N ASP A 262 15.83 -1.24 3.36
CA ASP A 262 16.21 -2.19 2.32
C ASP A 262 17.73 -2.26 2.20
N LYS A 263 18.27 -3.44 2.46
CA LYS A 263 19.74 -3.68 2.53
C LYS A 263 20.41 -3.62 1.15
N LYS A 264 19.67 -3.90 0.08
CA LYS A 264 20.22 -3.91 -1.28
C LYS A 264 20.31 -2.51 -1.88
N THR A 265 19.32 -1.67 -1.65
CA THR A 265 19.30 -0.28 -2.14
C THR A 265 19.89 0.72 -1.14
N GLY A 266 20.03 0.33 0.13
CA GLY A 266 20.48 1.22 1.21
C GLY A 266 19.43 2.29 1.57
N ILE A 267 18.18 2.14 1.13
CA ILE A 267 17.10 3.09 1.38
C ILE A 267 16.38 2.75 2.69
N THR A 268 16.15 3.76 3.52
CA THR A 268 15.18 3.69 4.62
C THR A 268 13.93 4.49 4.26
N ALA A 269 12.76 3.90 4.46
CA ALA A 269 11.48 4.51 4.14
C ALA A 269 10.54 4.46 5.35
N TYR A 270 9.83 5.57 5.59
CA TYR A 270 8.98 5.83 6.75
C TYR A 270 7.58 6.21 6.29
N ALA A 271 6.57 5.50 6.76
CA ALA A 271 5.18 5.91 6.74
C ALA A 271 4.78 6.29 8.17
N ALA A 272 4.86 7.56 8.51
CA ALA A 272 4.43 8.07 9.82
C ALA A 272 2.94 8.37 9.78
N PHE A 273 2.13 7.51 10.35
CA PHE A 273 0.68 7.70 10.47
C PHE A 273 0.35 8.69 11.58
N GLU A 274 1.12 8.66 12.67
CA GLU A 274 1.08 9.60 13.78
C GLU A 274 2.45 10.27 13.94
N ALA A 275 2.55 11.27 14.82
CA ALA A 275 3.84 11.89 15.13
C ALA A 275 4.82 10.83 15.66
N TYR A 276 5.96 10.70 15.00
CA TYR A 276 6.92 9.64 15.23
C TYR A 276 8.27 10.16 15.70
N GLN A 277 8.78 9.62 16.80
CA GLN A 277 10.10 9.93 17.36
C GLN A 277 10.93 8.63 17.43
N PRO A 278 11.77 8.35 16.42
CA PRO A 278 12.54 7.13 16.37
C PRO A 278 13.63 7.12 17.44
N ALA A 279 13.60 6.13 18.33
CA ALA A 279 14.54 6.05 19.44
C ALA A 279 16.00 5.84 19.01
N THR A 280 16.21 5.07 17.97
CA THR A 280 17.56 4.62 17.53
C THR A 280 17.98 5.11 16.16
N ASP A 281 17.18 5.96 15.51
CA ASP A 281 17.48 6.48 14.18
C ASP A 281 18.76 7.33 14.18
N LYS A 282 19.51 7.27 13.10
CA LYS A 282 20.77 8.02 12.94
C LYS A 282 20.57 9.41 12.34
N VAL A 283 19.46 9.64 11.65
CA VAL A 283 19.17 10.86 10.91
C VAL A 283 18.05 11.67 11.58
N PHE A 284 16.94 11.01 11.98
CA PHE A 284 15.75 11.70 12.46
C PHE A 284 15.65 11.75 13.98
N VAL A 285 15.20 12.88 14.49
CA VAL A 285 14.72 13.08 15.88
C VAL A 285 13.21 12.95 15.92
N ALA A 286 12.50 13.59 14.95
CA ALA A 286 11.06 13.55 14.87
C ALA A 286 10.57 13.71 13.43
N ILE A 287 9.51 12.97 13.10
CA ILE A 287 8.76 13.05 11.85
C ILE A 287 7.31 13.35 12.23
N PRO A 288 6.66 14.38 11.68
CA PRO A 288 5.26 14.72 12.00
C PRO A 288 4.29 13.65 11.48
N ALA A 289 3.07 13.64 12.05
CA ALA A 289 2.00 12.76 11.59
C ALA A 289 1.69 12.94 10.10
N GLU A 290 1.18 11.88 9.48
CA GLU A 290 0.73 11.88 8.08
C GLU A 290 1.83 12.33 7.11
N THR A 291 3.01 11.74 7.28
CA THR A 291 4.19 12.08 6.49
C THR A 291 4.88 10.82 5.98
N MET A 292 5.20 10.80 4.70
CA MET A 292 6.05 9.78 4.09
C MET A 292 7.44 10.36 3.87
N VAL A 293 8.45 9.62 4.30
CA VAL A 293 9.86 9.99 4.15
C VAL A 293 10.64 8.83 3.57
N MET A 294 11.51 9.11 2.61
CA MET A 294 12.49 8.14 2.11
C MET A 294 13.86 8.79 2.08
N TYR A 295 14.90 8.08 2.49
CA TYR A 295 16.26 8.57 2.30
C TYR A 295 17.24 7.47 1.92
N ALA A 296 18.27 7.85 1.20
CA ALA A 296 19.45 7.05 0.89
C ALA A 296 20.73 7.84 1.18
N LYS A 297 21.78 7.17 1.61
CA LYS A 297 23.12 7.77 1.71
C LYS A 297 23.68 7.96 0.30
N GLU A 298 24.19 9.16 0.01
CA GLU A 298 24.90 9.48 -1.22
C GLU A 298 26.43 9.55 -0.99
N SER A 299 26.83 9.89 0.24
CA SER A 299 28.22 9.94 0.69
C SER A 299 28.31 9.75 2.21
N ASP A 300 29.51 9.82 2.78
CA ASP A 300 29.69 9.74 4.23
C ASP A 300 28.93 10.84 4.99
N LYS A 301 28.73 12.00 4.37
CA LYS A 301 28.06 13.16 4.94
C LYS A 301 26.76 13.55 4.22
N GLY A 302 26.46 12.97 3.06
CA GLY A 302 25.36 13.38 2.18
C GLY A 302 24.25 12.36 2.15
N ILE A 303 23.01 12.86 2.09
CA ILE A 303 21.81 12.06 1.85
C ILE A 303 20.97 12.65 0.73
N ARG A 304 20.30 11.78 0.00
CA ARG A 304 19.13 12.11 -0.81
C ARG A 304 17.90 11.83 0.03
N LEU A 305 17.04 12.82 0.18
CA LEU A 305 15.85 12.78 1.02
C LEU A 305 14.61 13.12 0.19
N SER A 306 13.54 12.36 0.36
CA SER A 306 12.22 12.67 -0.17
C SER A 306 11.22 12.81 0.97
N VAL A 307 10.41 13.85 0.94
CA VAL A 307 9.33 14.12 1.90
C VAL A 307 8.02 14.31 1.15
N CYS A 308 6.94 13.68 1.63
CA CYS A 308 5.63 13.79 1.03
C CYS A 308 4.53 13.78 2.09
N ASP A 309 3.58 14.71 1.97
CA ASP A 309 2.24 14.57 2.51
C ASP A 309 1.30 14.25 1.34
N PRO A 310 0.65 13.08 1.30
CA PRO A 310 -0.22 12.69 0.19
C PRO A 310 -1.58 13.39 0.19
N ASN A 311 -1.93 14.11 1.25
CA ASN A 311 -3.19 14.83 1.37
C ASN A 311 -3.26 15.96 0.34
N LEU A 312 -4.30 15.96 -0.48
CA LEU A 312 -4.54 17.02 -1.45
C LEU A 312 -4.98 18.34 -0.79
N ASN A 313 -5.49 18.27 0.44
CA ASN A 313 -5.95 19.43 1.21
C ASN A 313 -6.91 20.33 0.41
N ILE A 314 -7.93 19.71 -0.18
CA ILE A 314 -8.98 20.39 -0.94
C ILE A 314 -10.07 20.86 0.04
N GLU A 315 -10.42 22.15 -0.01
CA GLU A 315 -11.44 22.71 0.89
C GLU A 315 -12.84 22.23 0.54
N GLU A 316 -13.22 22.38 -0.69
CA GLU A 316 -14.55 22.00 -1.18
C GLU A 316 -14.51 20.62 -1.86
N LYS A 317 -15.11 19.63 -1.21
CA LYS A 317 -15.11 18.24 -1.66
C LYS A 317 -16.41 17.89 -2.40
N THR A 318 -16.75 18.67 -3.39
CA THR A 318 -17.91 18.40 -4.24
C THR A 318 -17.54 17.52 -5.45
N TYR A 319 -18.55 16.98 -6.10
CA TYR A 319 -18.39 16.24 -7.36
C TYR A 319 -17.78 17.08 -8.49
N THR A 320 -18.03 18.38 -8.46
CA THR A 320 -17.63 19.33 -9.52
C THR A 320 -16.55 20.29 -9.09
N THR A 321 -15.95 20.11 -7.92
CA THR A 321 -14.94 21.04 -7.42
C THR A 321 -13.76 21.13 -8.37
N LYS A 322 -13.34 22.36 -8.64
CA LYS A 322 -12.13 22.68 -9.39
C LYS A 322 -11.11 23.40 -8.52
N GLU A 323 -11.31 23.37 -7.22
CA GLU A 323 -10.39 24.03 -6.31
C GLU A 323 -9.02 23.35 -6.34
N PRO A 324 -7.96 24.14 -6.37
CA PRO A 324 -6.61 23.59 -6.30
C PRO A 324 -6.33 23.02 -4.92
N SER A 325 -5.42 22.08 -4.87
CA SER A 325 -4.80 21.61 -3.63
C SER A 325 -4.13 22.79 -2.89
N ARG A 326 -4.29 22.83 -1.57
CA ARG A 326 -3.66 23.83 -0.70
C ARG A 326 -2.37 23.31 -0.11
N PRO A 327 -1.34 24.17 0.08
CA PRO A 327 -0.07 23.76 0.67
C PRO A 327 -0.25 23.25 2.11
N ILE A 328 0.54 22.23 2.46
CA ILE A 328 0.67 21.71 3.82
C ILE A 328 2.14 21.79 4.22
N THR A 329 2.41 22.38 5.37
CA THR A 329 3.78 22.47 5.89
C THR A 329 4.07 21.33 6.84
N LYS A 330 5.19 20.63 6.64
CA LYS A 330 5.74 19.59 7.52
C LYS A 330 7.04 20.04 8.13
N GLU A 331 7.17 19.86 9.43
CA GLU A 331 8.39 20.16 10.19
C GLU A 331 9.03 18.85 10.64
N ILE A 332 10.19 18.53 10.11
CA ILE A 332 10.97 17.32 10.43
C ILE A 332 12.21 17.76 11.20
N ARG A 333 12.55 17.04 12.28
CA ARG A 333 13.75 17.30 13.07
C ARG A 333 14.83 16.27 12.77
N LEU A 334 16.00 16.76 12.39
CA LEU A 334 17.18 15.98 12.02
C LEU A 334 18.27 16.10 13.10
N LYS A 335 18.98 15.04 13.35
CA LYS A 335 20.21 15.05 14.20
C LYS A 335 21.35 15.69 13.43
N GLY A 336 22.09 16.62 14.06
CA GLY A 336 23.24 17.28 13.47
C GLY A 336 22.86 18.51 12.64
N HIS A 337 23.87 19.04 11.94
CA HIS A 337 23.81 20.34 11.24
C HIS A 337 23.74 20.10 9.72
N TRP A 338 22.52 20.05 9.18
CA TRP A 338 22.28 19.79 7.77
C TRP A 338 22.16 21.09 6.95
N THR A 339 22.60 21.02 5.71
CA THR A 339 22.44 22.08 4.70
C THR A 339 21.95 21.48 3.39
N LEU A 340 21.17 22.26 2.61
CA LEU A 340 20.82 21.88 1.24
C LEU A 340 22.04 22.09 0.35
N THR A 341 22.27 21.16 -0.59
CA THR A 341 23.28 21.31 -1.63
C THR A 341 22.88 22.34 -2.69
N SER A 342 21.57 22.58 -2.85
CA SER A 342 21.00 23.61 -3.72
C SER A 342 19.76 24.22 -3.07
N PRO A 343 19.55 25.54 -3.15
CA PRO A 343 18.37 26.20 -2.62
C PRO A 343 17.08 25.70 -3.26
N MET A 344 16.00 25.60 -2.45
CA MET A 344 14.66 25.21 -2.89
C MET A 344 13.63 26.17 -2.27
N GLU A 345 12.66 26.65 -3.06
CA GLU A 345 11.66 27.63 -2.58
C GLU A 345 10.71 27.05 -1.51
N ASN A 346 10.42 25.77 -1.61
CA ASN A 346 9.49 25.05 -0.73
C ASN A 346 10.17 24.33 0.44
N VAL A 347 11.46 24.60 0.68
CA VAL A 347 12.26 23.98 1.75
C VAL A 347 13.02 25.07 2.53
N ARG A 348 12.95 24.98 3.86
CA ARG A 348 13.70 25.84 4.78
C ARG A 348 14.42 24.98 5.81
N LEU A 349 15.60 25.41 6.22
CA LEU A 349 16.40 24.81 7.27
C LEU A 349 16.72 25.84 8.34
N GLU A 350 16.53 25.48 9.58
CA GLU A 350 16.90 26.26 10.76
C GLU A 350 17.72 25.40 11.72
N GLN A 351 18.84 25.93 12.19
CA GLN A 351 19.67 25.25 13.19
C GLN A 351 19.13 25.53 14.59
N GLN A 352 18.86 24.51 15.36
CA GLN A 352 18.39 24.61 16.75
C GLN A 352 19.23 23.71 17.67
N GLY A 353 20.25 24.30 18.27
CA GLY A 353 21.22 23.53 19.06
C GLY A 353 21.99 22.54 18.18
N ASP A 354 21.96 21.26 18.55
CA ASP A 354 22.58 20.16 17.82
C ASP A 354 21.67 19.50 16.77
N GLN A 355 20.55 20.14 16.45
CA GLN A 355 19.54 19.65 15.52
C GLN A 355 19.30 20.64 14.38
N THR A 356 18.84 20.11 13.26
CA THR A 356 18.31 20.88 12.15
C THR A 356 16.80 20.69 12.04
N VAL A 357 16.05 21.76 12.04
CA VAL A 357 14.63 21.78 11.72
C VAL A 357 14.48 21.98 10.22
N LEU A 358 13.94 20.96 9.56
CA LEU A 358 13.62 20.96 8.14
C LEU A 358 12.12 21.23 7.96
N THR A 359 11.79 22.37 7.38
CA THR A 359 10.43 22.75 7.04
C THR A 359 10.20 22.55 5.54
N VAL A 360 9.23 21.71 5.19
CA VAL A 360 8.89 21.38 3.80
C VAL A 360 7.43 21.76 3.53
N THR A 361 7.19 22.51 2.47
CA THR A 361 5.83 22.87 2.02
C THR A 361 5.40 21.91 0.92
N CYS A 362 4.59 20.90 1.29
CA CYS A 362 4.02 19.89 0.39
C CYS A 362 2.81 20.45 -0.36
N LEU A 363 2.65 20.08 -1.62
CA LEU A 363 1.54 20.49 -2.47
C LEU A 363 1.17 19.36 -3.44
N HIS A 364 -0.13 19.21 -3.75
CA HIS A 364 -0.67 18.24 -4.71
C HIS A 364 -0.36 16.76 -4.38
N GLY A 365 -0.04 16.42 -3.13
CA GLY A 365 0.35 15.08 -2.74
C GLY A 365 1.64 14.58 -3.40
N GLN A 366 2.48 15.49 -3.89
CA GLN A 366 3.73 15.16 -4.59
C GLN A 366 4.91 15.08 -3.63
N PRO A 367 5.84 14.14 -3.86
CA PRO A 367 7.09 14.10 -3.10
C PRO A 367 8.01 15.26 -3.47
N ILE A 368 8.69 15.78 -2.46
CA ILE A 368 9.73 16.79 -2.60
C ILE A 368 11.06 16.14 -2.29
N GLU A 369 11.88 16.01 -3.34
CA GLU A 369 13.19 15.38 -3.26
C GLU A 369 14.30 16.42 -3.17
N MET A 370 15.26 16.20 -2.27
CA MET A 370 16.36 17.11 -1.98
C MET A 370 17.65 16.37 -1.66
N PHE A 371 18.77 17.04 -1.90
CA PHE A 371 20.09 16.59 -1.47
C PHE A 371 20.55 17.43 -0.28
N MET A 372 21.05 16.77 0.76
CA MET A 372 21.46 17.40 2.00
C MET A 372 22.82 16.88 2.45
N GLU A 373 23.61 17.74 3.05
CA GLU A 373 24.92 17.42 3.64
C GLU A 373 24.96 17.79 5.11
N ASN A 374 25.53 16.90 5.92
CA ASN A 374 25.81 17.12 7.35
C ASN A 374 27.23 17.69 7.49
N LYS A 375 27.35 18.81 8.19
CA LYS A 375 28.63 19.52 8.44
C LYS A 375 29.51 18.85 9.48
#